data_c1383056d345214f49680d96e1c3f926
#
_entry.id   c1383056d345214f49680d96e1c3f926
#
_cell.length_a   1.000
_cell.length_b   1.000
_cell.length_c   1.000
_cell.angle_alpha   90.00
_cell.angle_beta   90.00
_cell.angle_gamma   90.00
#
_symmetry.space_group_name_H-M   'P 1'
#
loop_
_entity.id
_entity.type
_entity.pdbx_description
1 polymer ?
#
loop_
_entity_poly.entity_id
_entity_poly.type
_entity_poly.pdbx_seq_one_letter_code
_entity_poly.pdbx_strand_id
1 'polypeptide(L)'
;MKRRDFIQKTAAGSALVLGGLSLSSFDVVPETKKLTILHTNDVHSHIDPFPMDDPKNPNMGGAARRATLIEQIRKEEPNVLLLDAGDVFQGTPYFNYYGGELEFKLMSMMKYDLCTLGNHDFDNGIDGFYKQLPHAKFDFVSANYDFKNTI
;
A
#
# COMPACT_ATOMS: atom_id res chain seq x y z
N MET A 1 12.42 51.30 -34.84
CA MET A 1 11.08 50.89 -35.28
C MET A 1 10.08 51.88 -34.71
N LYS A 2 9.27 52.56 -35.57
CA LYS A 2 8.29 53.57 -35.09
C LYS A 2 7.11 52.83 -34.40
N ARG A 3 6.54 53.40 -33.34
CA ARG A 3 5.38 52.80 -32.60
C ARG A 3 4.23 52.37 -33.52
N ARG A 4 4.03 53.10 -34.59
CA ARG A 4 2.97 52.83 -35.57
C ARG A 4 3.22 51.53 -36.35
N ASP A 5 4.50 51.25 -36.71
CA ASP A 5 4.90 50.06 -37.46
C ASP A 5 4.77 48.79 -36.57
N PHE A 6 5.01 48.95 -35.27
CA PHE A 6 4.81 47.88 -34.30
C PHE A 6 3.34 47.48 -34.15
N ILE A 7 2.45 48.49 -33.99
CA ILE A 7 1.00 48.26 -33.83
C ILE A 7 0.43 47.64 -35.11
N GLN A 8 0.84 48.10 -36.31
CA GLN A 8 0.35 47.54 -37.58
C GLN A 8 0.78 46.11 -37.78
N LYS A 9 2.04 45.75 -37.42
CA LYS A 9 2.54 44.40 -37.53
C LYS A 9 1.93 43.47 -36.50
N THR A 10 1.64 43.95 -35.30
CA THR A 10 0.95 43.18 -34.25
C THR A 10 -0.51 42.91 -34.61
N ALA A 11 -1.19 43.91 -35.15
CA ALA A 11 -2.61 43.76 -35.59
C ALA A 11 -2.73 42.82 -36.80
N ALA A 12 -1.78 42.84 -37.74
CA ALA A 12 -1.77 41.90 -38.87
C ALA A 12 -1.47 40.47 -38.40
N GLY A 13 -0.56 40.31 -37.44
CA GLY A 13 -0.26 39.00 -36.83
C GLY A 13 -1.47 38.41 -36.08
N SER A 14 -2.22 39.26 -35.37
CA SER A 14 -3.40 38.80 -34.62
C SER A 14 -4.56 38.40 -35.54
N ALA A 15 -4.71 39.07 -36.70
CA ALA A 15 -5.76 38.72 -37.68
C ALA A 15 -5.49 37.38 -38.38
N LEU A 16 -4.21 37.00 -38.55
CA LEU A 16 -3.82 35.70 -39.12
C LEU A 16 -4.06 34.54 -38.13
N VAL A 17 -3.99 34.79 -36.84
CA VAL A 17 -4.28 33.80 -35.80
C VAL A 17 -5.78 33.58 -35.62
N LEU A 18 -6.61 34.63 -35.86
CA LEU A 18 -8.09 34.53 -35.72
C LEU A 18 -8.79 34.01 -36.98
N GLY A 19 -8.12 33.98 -38.14
CA GLY A 19 -8.74 33.66 -39.42
C GLY A 19 -8.50 32.27 -39.99
N GLY A 20 -7.69 31.41 -39.37
CA GLY A 20 -7.29 30.15 -40.04
C GLY A 20 -6.92 28.96 -39.21
N LEU A 21 -6.93 29.05 -37.89
CA LEU A 21 -6.72 27.90 -37.02
C LEU A 21 -7.97 27.79 -36.14
N SER A 22 -8.88 26.89 -36.49
CA SER A 22 -9.68 26.21 -35.48
C SER A 22 -8.65 25.59 -34.51
N LEU A 23 -8.40 26.31 -33.41
CA LEU A 23 -7.80 25.68 -32.25
C LEU A 23 -8.79 24.58 -31.84
N SER A 24 -8.64 23.40 -32.44
CA SER A 24 -9.07 22.20 -31.78
C SER A 24 -8.31 22.26 -30.46
N SER A 25 -8.99 22.72 -29.40
CA SER A 25 -8.54 22.47 -28.04
C SER A 25 -8.37 20.96 -27.99
N PHE A 26 -7.13 20.52 -28.04
CA PHE A 26 -6.84 19.19 -27.53
C PHE A 26 -7.23 19.30 -26.05
N ASP A 27 -8.44 18.88 -25.74
CA ASP A 27 -8.81 18.52 -24.39
C ASP A 27 -7.89 17.37 -24.04
N VAL A 28 -6.71 17.71 -23.52
CA VAL A 28 -5.87 16.77 -22.81
C VAL A 28 -6.66 16.43 -21.56
N VAL A 29 -7.59 15.49 -21.71
CA VAL A 29 -8.23 14.87 -20.55
C VAL A 29 -7.07 14.25 -19.78
N PRO A 30 -6.72 14.77 -18.60
CA PRO A 30 -5.65 14.20 -17.83
C PRO A 30 -5.99 12.74 -17.58
N GLU A 31 -5.11 11.83 -18.00
CA GLU A 31 -5.28 10.40 -17.76
C GLU A 31 -5.34 10.19 -16.24
N THR A 32 -6.52 9.94 -15.72
CA THR A 32 -6.72 9.68 -14.30
C THR A 32 -6.24 8.26 -14.01
N LYS A 33 -5.18 8.13 -13.21
CA LYS A 33 -4.71 6.84 -12.72
C LYS A 33 -5.35 6.54 -11.37
N LYS A 34 -5.98 5.37 -11.25
CA LYS A 34 -6.57 4.87 -10.01
C LYS A 34 -5.53 4.01 -9.29
N LEU A 35 -5.34 4.26 -8.00
CA LEU A 35 -4.60 3.41 -7.07
C LEU A 35 -5.56 2.94 -5.98
N THR A 36 -5.64 1.63 -5.79
CA THR A 36 -6.39 1.02 -4.69
C THR A 36 -5.42 0.66 -3.57
N ILE A 37 -5.63 1.23 -2.38
CA ILE A 37 -4.82 0.93 -1.20
C ILE A 37 -5.61 0.01 -0.30
N LEU A 38 -5.07 -1.16 -0.02
CA LEU A 38 -5.54 -2.09 1.00
C LEU A 38 -4.61 -2.01 2.20
N HIS A 39 -5.16 -2.03 3.39
CA HIS A 39 -4.34 -2.11 4.58
C HIS A 39 -4.91 -3.06 5.62
N THR A 40 -4.02 -3.64 6.39
CA THR A 40 -4.32 -4.40 7.62
C THR A 40 -3.51 -3.83 8.78
N ASN A 41 -3.92 -4.12 9.99
CA ASN A 41 -3.22 -3.79 11.23
C ASN A 41 -3.70 -4.75 12.34
N ASP A 42 -2.91 -4.91 13.38
CA ASP A 42 -3.27 -5.64 14.59
C ASP A 42 -3.84 -7.04 14.29
N VAL A 43 -3.17 -7.76 13.40
CA VAL A 43 -3.60 -9.11 13.00
C VAL A 43 -3.39 -10.12 14.11
N HIS A 44 -2.38 -9.89 14.94
CA HIS A 44 -2.11 -10.65 16.15
C HIS A 44 -2.15 -12.17 15.95
N SER A 45 -1.44 -12.65 14.95
CA SER A 45 -1.33 -14.09 14.62
C SER A 45 -2.68 -14.82 14.43
N HIS A 46 -3.76 -14.09 14.16
CA HIS A 46 -5.06 -14.70 13.85
C HIS A 46 -5.05 -15.34 12.46
N ILE A 47 -4.49 -16.55 12.41
CA ILE A 47 -4.38 -17.35 11.18
C ILE A 47 -5.73 -18.00 10.87
N ASP A 48 -6.36 -18.63 11.88
CA ASP A 48 -7.71 -19.16 11.77
C ASP A 48 -8.77 -18.09 11.95
N PRO A 49 -9.99 -18.30 11.43
CA PRO A 49 -11.14 -17.48 11.80
C PRO A 49 -11.40 -17.52 13.31
N PHE A 50 -12.03 -16.47 13.82
CA PHE A 50 -12.55 -16.51 15.19
C PHE A 50 -13.50 -17.71 15.39
N PRO A 51 -13.55 -18.30 16.60
CA PRO A 51 -14.45 -19.41 16.89
C PRO A 51 -15.91 -19.08 16.59
N MET A 52 -16.72 -20.10 16.35
CA MET A 52 -18.15 -19.93 16.07
C MET A 52 -18.93 -19.34 17.25
N ASP A 53 -18.42 -19.52 18.46
CA ASP A 53 -18.99 -19.03 19.72
C ASP A 53 -18.36 -17.71 20.20
N ASP A 54 -17.50 -17.09 19.38
CA ASP A 54 -16.96 -15.76 19.69
C ASP A 54 -18.10 -14.74 19.84
N PRO A 55 -18.16 -13.99 20.94
CA PRO A 55 -19.29 -13.12 21.23
C PRO A 55 -19.39 -11.88 20.34
N LYS A 56 -18.29 -11.50 19.68
CA LYS A 56 -18.24 -10.30 18.84
C LYS A 56 -18.09 -10.61 17.35
N ASN A 57 -17.24 -11.58 17.03
CA ASN A 57 -16.81 -11.84 15.66
C ASN A 57 -16.92 -13.34 15.28
N PRO A 58 -18.06 -14.01 15.51
CA PRO A 58 -18.19 -15.45 15.30
C PRO A 58 -17.84 -15.82 13.87
N ASN A 59 -16.90 -16.76 13.72
CA ASN A 59 -16.41 -17.26 12.42
C ASN A 59 -15.91 -16.17 11.45
N MET A 60 -15.50 -14.99 11.93
CA MET A 60 -14.96 -13.92 11.10
C MET A 60 -13.43 -13.98 11.01
N GLY A 61 -12.86 -13.27 10.04
CA GLY A 61 -11.41 -13.16 9.86
C GLY A 61 -10.75 -14.42 9.28
N GLY A 62 -9.51 -14.61 9.65
CA GLY A 62 -8.63 -15.68 9.17
C GLY A 62 -7.83 -15.36 7.92
N ALA A 63 -6.59 -15.88 7.87
CA ALA A 63 -5.65 -15.61 6.80
C ALA A 63 -6.13 -16.08 5.42
N ALA A 64 -6.79 -17.24 5.35
CA ALA A 64 -7.28 -17.78 4.09
C ALA A 64 -8.36 -16.90 3.43
N ARG A 65 -9.31 -16.38 4.21
CA ARG A 65 -10.34 -15.47 3.71
C ARG A 65 -9.74 -14.12 3.30
N ARG A 66 -8.81 -13.61 4.08
CA ARG A 66 -8.06 -12.39 3.74
C ARG A 66 -7.32 -12.56 2.41
N ALA A 67 -6.62 -13.66 2.22
CA ALA A 67 -5.94 -13.96 0.98
C ALA A 67 -6.90 -14.01 -0.23
N THR A 68 -8.04 -14.65 -0.07
CA THR A 68 -9.08 -14.73 -1.12
C THR A 68 -9.61 -13.35 -1.49
N LEU A 69 -9.91 -12.50 -0.50
CA LEU A 69 -10.38 -11.13 -0.74
C LEU A 69 -9.34 -10.28 -1.46
N ILE A 70 -8.08 -10.35 -1.02
CA ILE A 70 -6.98 -9.62 -1.66
C ILE A 70 -6.82 -10.06 -3.11
N GLU A 71 -6.87 -11.37 -3.37
CA GLU A 71 -6.77 -11.91 -4.74
C GLU A 71 -7.92 -11.43 -5.62
N GLN A 72 -9.15 -11.41 -5.09
CA GLN A 72 -10.32 -10.91 -5.80
C GLN A 72 -10.15 -9.44 -6.17
N ILE A 73 -9.77 -8.58 -5.22
CA ILE A 73 -9.58 -7.15 -5.47
C ILE A 73 -8.48 -6.93 -6.52
N ARG A 74 -7.37 -7.70 -6.46
CA ARG A 74 -6.31 -7.60 -7.46
C ARG A 74 -6.71 -8.03 -8.87
N LYS A 75 -7.73 -8.85 -9.01
CA LYS A 75 -8.31 -9.19 -10.33
C LYS A 75 -9.18 -8.07 -10.89
N GLU A 76 -9.80 -7.28 -10.01
CA GLU A 76 -10.73 -6.21 -10.39
C GLU A 76 -9.99 -4.86 -10.55
N GLU A 77 -8.91 -4.65 -9.81
CA GLU A 77 -8.18 -3.39 -9.74
C GLU A 77 -6.75 -3.54 -10.29
N PRO A 78 -6.37 -2.74 -11.29
CA PRO A 78 -5.06 -2.90 -11.96
C PRO A 78 -3.88 -2.46 -11.11
N ASN A 79 -4.09 -1.52 -10.18
CA ASN A 79 -3.04 -0.97 -9.33
C ASN A 79 -3.47 -1.11 -7.87
N VAL A 80 -2.92 -2.10 -7.18
CA VAL A 80 -3.20 -2.37 -5.75
C VAL A 80 -1.91 -2.26 -4.97
N LEU A 81 -1.94 -1.48 -3.89
CA LEU A 81 -0.90 -1.41 -2.87
C LEU A 81 -1.45 -2.02 -1.58
N LEU A 82 -0.78 -3.05 -1.06
CA LEU A 82 -1.19 -3.77 0.15
C LEU A 82 -0.19 -3.49 1.28
N LEU A 83 -0.67 -2.85 2.34
CA LEU A 83 0.12 -2.37 3.45
C LEU A 83 -0.30 -3.04 4.75
N ASP A 84 0.65 -3.12 5.71
CA ASP A 84 0.34 -3.50 7.09
C ASP A 84 0.87 -2.45 8.06
N ALA A 85 0.08 -2.12 9.07
CA ALA A 85 0.40 -1.09 10.05
C ALA A 85 1.02 -1.63 11.35
N GLY A 86 1.46 -2.90 11.36
CA GLY A 86 2.14 -3.53 12.48
C GLY A 86 1.22 -4.32 13.41
N ASP A 87 1.79 -4.82 14.49
CA ASP A 87 1.22 -5.79 15.42
C ASP A 87 0.73 -7.06 14.70
N VAL A 88 1.61 -7.57 13.86
CA VAL A 88 1.41 -8.82 13.13
C VAL A 88 1.52 -10.01 14.06
N PHE A 89 2.47 -9.94 15.00
CA PHE A 89 2.83 -11.01 15.92
C PHE A 89 1.97 -11.00 17.18
N GLN A 90 2.08 -12.08 17.95
CA GLN A 90 1.44 -12.27 19.24
C GLN A 90 -0.11 -12.38 19.14
N GLY A 91 -0.73 -13.02 20.11
CA GLY A 91 -2.20 -13.09 20.26
C GLY A 91 -2.80 -14.50 20.11
N THR A 92 -2.11 -15.41 19.42
CA THR A 92 -2.56 -16.80 19.30
C THR A 92 -1.43 -17.80 19.53
N PRO A 93 -1.71 -19.10 19.77
CA PRO A 93 -0.69 -20.12 19.91
C PRO A 93 0.26 -20.27 18.71
N TYR A 94 -0.13 -19.81 17.53
CA TYR A 94 0.72 -19.84 16.34
C TYR A 94 2.01 -19.05 16.57
N PHE A 95 1.95 -17.87 17.12
CA PHE A 95 3.14 -17.08 17.44
C PHE A 95 4.05 -17.79 18.46
N ASN A 96 3.45 -18.39 19.49
CA ASN A 96 4.23 -19.10 20.51
C ASN A 96 5.00 -20.29 19.91
N TYR A 97 4.47 -20.92 18.85
CA TYR A 97 5.06 -22.08 18.23
C TYR A 97 6.02 -21.71 17.09
N TYR A 98 5.67 -20.75 16.26
CA TYR A 98 6.43 -20.38 15.05
C TYR A 98 7.24 -19.09 15.20
N GLY A 99 7.02 -18.29 16.24
CA GLY A 99 7.78 -17.07 16.54
C GLY A 99 7.67 -15.96 15.48
N GLY A 100 6.65 -15.99 14.64
CA GLY A 100 6.43 -15.02 13.55
C GLY A 100 6.75 -15.54 12.14
N GLU A 101 7.41 -16.70 12.02
CA GLU A 101 7.74 -17.30 10.72
C GLU A 101 6.51 -17.54 9.85
N LEU A 102 5.46 -18.10 10.44
CA LEU A 102 4.21 -18.43 9.74
C LEU A 102 3.53 -17.17 9.23
N GLU A 103 3.45 -16.14 10.06
CA GLU A 103 2.83 -14.85 9.75
C GLU A 103 3.52 -14.20 8.54
N PHE A 104 4.83 -14.07 8.55
CA PHE A 104 5.58 -13.47 7.44
C PHE A 104 5.52 -14.30 6.17
N LYS A 105 5.51 -15.62 6.26
CA LYS A 105 5.28 -16.49 5.11
C LYS A 105 3.90 -16.26 4.48
N LEU A 106 2.86 -16.19 5.30
CA LEU A 106 1.49 -15.94 4.81
C LEU A 106 1.35 -14.55 4.19
N MET A 107 1.91 -13.51 4.83
CA MET A 107 1.94 -12.15 4.26
C MET A 107 2.69 -12.12 2.92
N SER A 108 3.82 -12.82 2.83
CA SER A 108 4.59 -12.96 1.59
C SER A 108 3.81 -13.66 0.49
N MET A 109 3.05 -14.71 0.82
CA MET A 109 2.15 -15.39 -0.13
C MET A 109 1.02 -14.47 -0.61
N MET A 110 0.47 -13.63 0.27
CA MET A 110 -0.52 -12.62 -0.06
C MET A 110 0.06 -11.40 -0.80
N LYS A 111 1.40 -11.36 -0.96
CA LYS A 111 2.14 -10.30 -1.65
C LYS A 111 1.89 -8.92 -1.01
N TYR A 112 2.10 -8.82 0.29
CA TYR A 112 2.22 -7.51 0.93
C TYR A 112 3.37 -6.73 0.30
N ASP A 113 3.19 -5.41 0.17
CA ASP A 113 4.19 -4.53 -0.41
C ASP A 113 5.08 -3.92 0.69
N LEU A 114 4.45 -3.40 1.74
CA LEU A 114 5.14 -2.75 2.87
C LEU A 114 4.47 -3.12 4.19
N CYS A 115 5.28 -3.19 5.24
CA CYS A 115 4.84 -3.35 6.62
C CYS A 115 5.54 -2.31 7.50
N THR A 116 4.85 -1.76 8.49
CA THR A 116 5.52 -1.10 9.62
C THR A 116 5.57 -2.01 10.83
N LEU A 117 6.09 -1.52 11.94
CA LEU A 117 6.32 -2.31 13.15
C LEU A 117 5.46 -1.79 14.28
N GLY A 118 4.70 -2.67 14.89
CA GLY A 118 4.01 -2.43 16.15
C GLY A 118 4.85 -2.88 17.36
N ASN A 119 4.31 -2.71 18.55
CA ASN A 119 5.03 -3.08 19.78
C ASN A 119 5.10 -4.61 19.97
N HIS A 120 4.06 -5.35 19.58
CA HIS A 120 4.03 -6.80 19.69
C HIS A 120 4.93 -7.53 18.70
N ASP A 121 5.38 -6.87 17.64
CA ASP A 121 6.36 -7.44 16.71
C ASP A 121 7.73 -7.68 17.38
N PHE A 122 7.94 -7.07 18.56
CA PHE A 122 9.15 -7.25 19.37
C PHE A 122 8.96 -8.07 20.65
N ASP A 123 7.87 -8.81 20.81
CA ASP A 123 7.62 -9.60 22.02
C ASP A 123 8.70 -10.71 22.25
N ASN A 124 9.33 -11.20 21.18
CA ASN A 124 10.51 -12.07 21.25
C ASN A 124 11.84 -11.27 21.19
N GLY A 125 11.81 -9.98 21.43
CA GLY A 125 12.96 -9.08 21.31
C GLY A 125 13.33 -8.79 19.85
N ILE A 126 14.32 -7.89 19.68
CA ILE A 126 14.86 -7.53 18.36
C ILE A 126 15.44 -8.74 17.63
N ASP A 127 16.18 -9.58 18.35
CA ASP A 127 16.76 -10.81 17.79
C ASP A 127 15.68 -11.78 17.30
N GLY A 128 14.57 -11.89 18.03
CA GLY A 128 13.43 -12.70 17.64
C GLY A 128 12.82 -12.22 16.34
N PHE A 129 12.59 -10.91 16.22
CA PHE A 129 12.12 -10.28 14.99
C PHE A 129 13.10 -10.48 13.83
N TYR A 130 14.38 -10.18 14.05
CA TYR A 130 15.43 -10.32 13.03
C TYR A 130 15.49 -11.70 12.41
N LYS A 131 15.34 -12.76 13.22
CA LYS A 131 15.31 -14.15 12.74
C LYS A 131 14.18 -14.42 11.74
N GLN A 132 13.11 -13.62 11.76
CA GLN A 132 11.96 -13.83 10.88
C GLN A 132 12.10 -13.08 9.55
N LEU A 133 12.96 -12.06 9.44
CA LEU A 133 13.13 -11.26 8.23
C LEU A 133 13.38 -12.09 6.95
N PRO A 134 14.13 -13.22 6.97
CA PRO A 134 14.31 -14.05 5.78
C PRO A 134 13.00 -14.64 5.21
N HIS A 135 11.92 -14.67 5.99
CA HIS A 135 10.62 -15.17 5.58
C HIS A 135 9.71 -14.07 4.98
N ALA A 136 10.06 -12.79 5.19
CA ALA A 136 9.36 -11.66 4.60
C ALA A 136 9.87 -11.37 3.18
N LYS A 137 8.95 -11.33 2.21
CA LYS A 137 9.21 -10.91 0.81
C LYS A 137 8.56 -9.56 0.53
N PHE A 138 8.55 -8.69 1.51
CA PHE A 138 8.05 -7.33 1.49
C PHE A 138 8.98 -6.45 2.33
N ASP A 139 8.93 -5.15 2.10
CA ASP A 139 9.82 -4.22 2.79
C ASP A 139 9.21 -3.72 4.10
N PHE A 140 10.08 -3.32 5.03
CA PHE A 140 9.70 -2.67 6.27
C PHE A 140 10.01 -1.19 6.22
N VAL A 141 9.10 -0.38 6.76
CA VAL A 141 9.26 1.07 6.92
C VAL A 141 8.98 1.45 8.36
N SER A 142 9.79 2.34 8.90
CA SER A 142 9.60 2.85 10.26
C SER A 142 9.98 4.32 10.35
N ALA A 143 9.10 5.12 10.96
CA ALA A 143 9.35 6.54 11.20
C ALA A 143 9.64 6.86 12.67
N ASN A 144 9.41 5.90 13.57
CA ASN A 144 9.44 6.09 15.02
C ASN A 144 10.44 5.20 15.75
N TYR A 145 10.95 4.15 15.13
CA TYR A 145 12.03 3.33 15.69
C TYR A 145 13.36 3.67 15.02
N ASP A 146 14.40 3.84 15.84
CA ASP A 146 15.79 3.98 15.37
C ASP A 146 16.55 2.68 15.67
N PHE A 147 16.93 1.98 14.61
CA PHE A 147 17.65 0.71 14.68
C PHE A 147 19.18 0.88 14.59
N LYS A 148 19.69 2.11 14.67
CA LYS A 148 21.14 2.34 14.70
C LYS A 148 21.79 1.59 15.86
N ASN A 149 22.81 0.80 15.53
CA ASN A 149 23.61 0.02 16.49
C ASN A 149 22.81 -1.07 17.23
N THR A 150 21.70 -1.56 16.69
CA THR A 150 20.91 -2.63 17.32
C THR A 150 21.28 -4.01 16.78
N ILE A 151 21.63 -4.14 15.52
CA ILE A 151 21.99 -5.41 14.82
C ILE A 151 23.14 -5.13 13.87
#